data_ef827515e47a8cece700c14d839e3e8c
#
_entry.id   ef827515e47a8cece700c14d839e3e8c
#
_cell.length_a   1.000
_cell.length_b   1.000
_cell.length_c   1.000
_cell.angle_alpha   90.00
_cell.angle_beta   90.00
_cell.angle_gamma   90.00
#
_symmetry.space_group_name_H-M   'P 1'
#
loop_
_entity.id
_entity.type
_entity.pdbx_description
1 polymer ?
#
loop_
_entity_poly.entity_id
_entity_poly.type
_entity_poly.pdbx_seq_one_letter_code
_entity_poly.pdbx_strand_id
1 'polypeptide(L)'
;MLEHAIYSVISPEGCASILWRSSNHAIEAANALKLTAQDLYSLRIIDNIIEEPLGAAHRDHSVTIDNLEKAIATSLVNLCSQNREQLVNNRRKKFLDMQAGKLI
;
A
#
# COMPACT_ATOMS: atom_id res chain seq x y z
N MET A 1 -0.39 -3.48 3.92
CA MET A 1 0.40 -4.33 2.99
C MET A 1 1.63 -4.85 3.69
N LEU A 2 2.28 -5.88 3.14
CA LEU A 2 3.54 -6.39 3.68
C LEU A 2 4.66 -5.36 3.49
N GLU A 3 5.61 -5.35 4.43
CA GLU A 3 6.68 -4.34 4.55
C GLU A 3 7.53 -4.17 3.29
N HIS A 4 7.85 -5.27 2.62
CA HIS A 4 8.70 -5.28 1.42
C HIS A 4 7.91 -5.51 0.13
N ALA A 5 6.58 -5.46 0.19
CA ALA A 5 5.74 -5.52 -0.99
C ALA A 5 5.74 -4.20 -1.75
N ILE A 6 5.35 -4.26 -3.02
CA ILE A 6 5.07 -3.08 -3.84
C ILE A 6 3.59 -3.03 -4.22
N TYR A 7 3.08 -1.83 -4.41
CA TYR A 7 1.70 -1.60 -4.85
C TYR A 7 1.71 -0.58 -6.00
N SER A 8 1.41 -1.05 -7.20
CA SER A 8 1.44 -0.23 -8.41
C SER A 8 0.48 -0.78 -9.47
N VAL A 9 0.06 0.09 -10.38
CA VAL A 9 -0.76 -0.26 -11.55
C VAL A 9 0.08 -0.49 -12.80
N ILE A 10 1.36 -0.10 -12.79
CA ILE A 10 2.27 -0.15 -13.94
C ILE A 10 3.70 -0.41 -13.48
N SER A 11 4.50 -1.04 -14.32
CA SER A 11 5.93 -1.18 -14.05
C SER A 11 6.68 0.16 -14.19
N PRO A 12 7.82 0.36 -13.50
CA PRO A 12 8.65 1.55 -13.69
C PRO A 12 9.07 1.77 -15.15
N GLU A 13 9.40 0.71 -15.86
CA GLU A 13 9.77 0.75 -17.29
C GLU A 13 8.60 1.21 -18.16
N GLY A 14 7.40 0.70 -17.89
CA GLY A 14 6.18 1.11 -18.58
C GLY A 14 5.85 2.58 -18.31
N CYS A 15 5.96 3.01 -17.08
CA CYS A 15 5.77 4.40 -16.67
C CYS A 15 6.80 5.32 -17.35
N ALA A 16 8.08 4.93 -17.37
CA ALA A 16 9.14 5.67 -18.04
C ALA A 16 8.87 5.81 -19.55
N SER A 17 8.43 4.75 -20.19
CA SER A 17 8.08 4.76 -21.61
C SER A 17 6.96 5.76 -21.93
N ILE A 18 5.98 5.88 -21.06
CA ILE A 18 4.87 6.83 -21.24
C ILE A 18 5.33 8.27 -21.00
N LEU A 19 6.04 8.54 -19.90
CA LEU A 19 6.39 9.90 -19.48
C LEU A 19 7.60 10.46 -20.23
N TRP A 20 8.62 9.66 -20.44
CA TRP A 20 9.88 10.08 -21.06
C TRP A 20 10.11 9.51 -22.47
N ARG A 21 9.19 8.70 -22.96
CA ARG A 21 9.32 7.98 -24.24
C ARG A 21 10.56 7.09 -24.33
N SER A 22 11.07 6.64 -23.18
CA SER A 22 12.24 5.78 -23.08
C SER A 22 12.21 4.99 -21.76
N SER A 23 12.43 3.70 -21.83
CA SER A 23 12.55 2.83 -20.64
C SER A 23 13.83 3.08 -19.82
N ASN A 24 14.78 3.85 -20.36
CA ASN A 24 16.04 4.15 -19.68
C ASN A 24 15.86 5.01 -18.41
N HIS A 25 14.69 5.61 -18.23
CA HIS A 25 14.32 6.39 -17.03
C HIS A 25 13.53 5.57 -16.00
N ALA A 26 13.69 4.24 -15.98
CA ALA A 26 12.98 3.36 -15.05
C ALA A 26 13.26 3.68 -13.58
N ILE A 27 14.47 4.10 -13.23
CA ILE A 27 14.86 4.47 -11.87
C ILE A 27 14.11 5.73 -11.41
N GLU A 28 14.09 6.75 -12.25
CA GLU A 28 13.35 8.00 -11.98
C GLU A 28 11.85 7.74 -11.86
N ALA A 29 11.32 6.88 -12.74
CA ALA A 29 9.92 6.47 -12.69
C ALA A 29 9.60 5.70 -11.39
N ALA A 30 10.45 4.77 -10.97
CA ALA A 30 10.28 4.01 -9.74
C ALA A 30 10.25 4.94 -8.51
N ASN A 31 11.16 5.92 -8.45
CA ASN A 31 11.21 6.91 -7.38
C ASN A 31 9.98 7.81 -7.37
N ALA A 32 9.48 8.20 -8.52
CA ALA A 32 8.29 9.05 -8.66
C ALA A 32 6.98 8.31 -8.31
N LEU A 33 6.89 7.02 -8.60
CA LEU A 33 5.70 6.20 -8.35
C LEU A 33 5.42 5.92 -6.87
N LYS A 34 6.42 6.07 -5.99
CA LYS A 34 6.24 5.83 -4.54
C LYS A 34 5.61 4.47 -4.24
N LEU A 35 6.26 3.40 -4.68
CA LEU A 35 5.71 2.03 -4.68
C LEU A 35 5.82 1.31 -3.34
N THR A 36 6.68 1.79 -2.42
CA THR A 36 7.00 1.09 -1.17
C THR A 36 5.89 1.24 -0.13
N ALA A 37 5.83 0.29 0.81
CA ALA A 37 4.87 0.35 1.91
C ALA A 37 5.02 1.65 2.73
N GLN A 38 6.25 2.08 2.98
CA GLN A 38 6.56 3.27 3.76
C GLN A 38 6.06 4.54 3.06
N ASP A 39 6.30 4.66 1.75
CA ASP A 39 5.81 5.79 0.95
C ASP A 39 4.28 5.82 0.92
N LEU A 40 3.65 4.68 0.65
CA LEU A 40 2.19 4.57 0.56
C LEU A 40 1.50 4.81 1.90
N TYR A 41 2.14 4.41 3.01
CA TYR A 41 1.64 4.71 4.35
C TYR A 41 1.72 6.21 4.66
N SER A 42 2.85 6.86 4.35
CA SER A 42 3.01 8.30 4.55
C SER A 42 2.05 9.14 3.68
N LEU A 43 1.71 8.64 2.50
CA LEU A 43 0.69 9.23 1.62
C LEU A 43 -0.76 8.87 2.01
N ARG A 44 -0.97 8.07 3.06
CA ARG A 44 -2.28 7.59 3.52
C ARG A 44 -3.06 6.79 2.47
N ILE A 45 -2.36 6.15 1.56
CA ILE A 45 -2.97 5.24 0.57
C ILE A 45 -3.26 3.89 1.18
N ILE A 46 -2.37 3.42 2.06
CA ILE A 46 -2.59 2.21 2.86
C ILE A 46 -2.77 2.55 4.34
N ASP A 47 -3.41 1.66 5.08
CA ASP A 47 -3.76 1.87 6.48
C ASP A 47 -2.70 1.31 7.44
N ASN A 48 -2.01 0.25 7.03
CA ASN A 48 -1.06 -0.47 7.88
C ASN A 48 0.06 -1.12 7.07
N ILE A 49 1.22 -1.23 7.72
CA ILE A 49 2.35 -2.03 7.25
C ILE A 49 2.43 -3.28 8.13
N ILE A 50 2.49 -4.44 7.50
CA ILE A 50 2.64 -5.73 8.19
C ILE A 50 4.11 -6.11 8.11
N GLU A 51 4.75 -6.21 9.27
CA GLU A 51 6.17 -6.56 9.37
C GLU A 51 6.44 -7.94 8.80
N GLU A 52 7.54 -8.05 8.08
CA GLU A 52 8.06 -9.31 7.56
C GLU A 52 9.21 -9.82 8.41
N PRO A 53 9.39 -11.15 8.51
CA PRO A 53 10.54 -11.71 9.22
C PRO A 53 11.85 -11.33 8.53
N LEU A 54 12.95 -11.45 9.27
CA LEU A 54 14.28 -11.22 8.72
C LEU A 54 14.52 -12.11 7.51
N GLY A 55 14.88 -11.51 6.37
CA GLY A 55 15.06 -12.20 5.10
C GLY A 55 13.79 -12.28 4.23
N ALA A 56 12.73 -11.55 4.58
CA ALA A 56 11.44 -11.43 3.89
C ALA A 56 10.46 -12.59 4.13
N ALA A 57 9.23 -12.42 3.62
CA ALA A 57 8.09 -13.31 3.88
C ALA A 57 8.34 -14.79 3.51
N HIS A 58 9.09 -15.05 2.46
CA HIS A 58 9.38 -16.41 1.98
C HIS A 58 10.39 -17.16 2.84
N ARG A 59 11.11 -16.49 3.73
CA ARG A 59 12.09 -17.09 4.63
C ARG A 59 11.45 -17.73 5.85
N ASP A 60 10.36 -17.17 6.32
CA ASP A 60 9.60 -17.70 7.46
C ASP A 60 8.10 -17.49 7.22
N HIS A 61 7.48 -18.48 6.61
CA HIS A 61 6.05 -18.43 6.29
C HIS A 61 5.19 -18.40 7.55
N SER A 62 5.61 -19.09 8.62
CA SER A 62 4.84 -19.15 9.86
C SER A 62 4.71 -17.78 10.51
N VAL A 63 5.82 -17.08 10.69
CA VAL A 63 5.83 -15.72 11.25
C VAL A 63 5.06 -14.76 10.36
N THR A 64 5.21 -14.86 9.04
CA THR A 64 4.48 -14.00 8.10
C THR A 64 2.97 -14.21 8.19
N ILE A 65 2.53 -15.45 8.25
CA ILE A 65 1.10 -15.82 8.38
C ILE A 65 0.54 -15.31 9.71
N ASP A 66 1.26 -15.51 10.82
CA ASP A 66 0.85 -15.05 12.14
C ASP A 66 0.71 -13.52 12.19
N ASN A 67 1.65 -12.79 11.60
CA ASN A 67 1.58 -11.32 11.53
C ASN A 67 0.41 -10.85 10.67
N LEU A 68 0.16 -11.53 9.55
CA LEU A 68 -0.98 -11.26 8.68
C LEU A 68 -2.31 -11.54 9.39
N GLU A 69 -2.42 -12.67 10.09
CA GLU A 69 -3.62 -13.03 10.86
C GLU A 69 -3.94 -11.97 11.90
N LYS A 70 -2.95 -11.54 12.68
CA LYS A 70 -3.13 -10.47 13.69
C LYS A 70 -3.60 -9.16 13.05
N ALA A 71 -3.03 -8.76 11.93
CA ALA A 71 -3.41 -7.55 11.23
C ALA A 71 -4.85 -7.61 10.70
N ILE A 72 -5.25 -8.75 10.12
CA ILE A 72 -6.62 -8.99 9.64
C ILE A 72 -7.60 -8.99 10.82
N ALA A 73 -7.29 -9.71 11.90
CA ALA A 73 -8.15 -9.77 13.09
C ALA A 73 -8.38 -8.38 13.69
N THR A 74 -7.34 -7.58 13.85
CA THR A 74 -7.43 -6.21 14.37
C THR A 74 -8.30 -5.34 13.46
N SER A 75 -8.11 -5.43 12.15
CA SER A 75 -8.90 -4.67 11.18
C SER A 75 -10.37 -5.07 11.20
N LEU A 76 -10.66 -6.38 11.29
CA LEU A 76 -12.03 -6.90 11.35
C LEU A 76 -12.75 -6.48 12.62
N VAL A 77 -12.09 -6.50 13.78
CA VAL A 77 -12.68 -6.02 15.05
C VAL A 77 -13.13 -4.57 14.90
N ASN A 78 -12.30 -3.73 14.31
CA ASN A 78 -12.63 -2.33 14.08
C ASN A 78 -13.78 -2.15 13.08
N LEU A 79 -13.75 -2.87 11.96
CA LEU A 79 -14.79 -2.77 10.93
C LEU A 79 -16.13 -3.35 11.39
N CYS A 80 -16.12 -4.47 12.12
CA CYS A 80 -17.34 -5.11 12.64
C CYS A 80 -18.02 -4.30 13.76
N SER A 81 -17.32 -3.37 14.40
CA SER A 81 -17.93 -2.45 15.38
C SER A 81 -18.77 -1.33 14.74
N GLN A 82 -18.68 -1.16 13.43
CA GLN A 82 -19.36 -0.12 12.67
C GLN A 82 -20.63 -0.68 12.01
N ASN A 83 -21.66 0.16 11.89
CA ASN A 83 -22.83 -0.19 11.10
C ASN A 83 -22.58 -0.01 9.59
N ARG A 84 -23.51 -0.50 8.77
CA ARG A 84 -23.38 -0.46 7.30
C ARG A 84 -23.20 0.96 6.75
N GLU A 85 -23.93 1.92 7.26
CA GLU A 85 -23.88 3.31 6.82
C GLU A 85 -22.52 3.93 7.15
N GLN A 86 -22.02 3.71 8.36
CA GLN A 86 -20.69 4.16 8.77
C GLN A 86 -19.57 3.57 7.90
N LEU A 87 -19.64 2.26 7.60
CA LEU A 87 -18.68 1.60 6.72
C LEU A 87 -18.62 2.24 5.34
N VAL A 88 -19.79 2.48 4.72
CA VAL A 88 -19.88 3.10 3.38
C VAL A 88 -19.36 4.54 3.42
N ASN A 89 -19.78 5.33 4.40
CA ASN A 89 -19.36 6.72 4.53
C ASN A 89 -17.86 6.86 4.81
N ASN A 90 -17.30 6.05 5.71
CA ASN A 90 -15.90 6.04 6.04
C ASN A 90 -15.03 5.64 4.84
N ARG A 91 -15.49 4.63 4.07
CA ARG A 91 -14.81 4.24 2.82
C ARG A 91 -14.81 5.38 1.81
N ARG A 92 -15.95 6.02 1.58
CA ARG A 92 -16.05 7.16 0.66
C ARG A 92 -15.14 8.30 1.07
N LYS A 93 -15.17 8.67 2.35
CA LYS A 93 -14.32 9.70 2.91
C LYS A 93 -12.84 9.38 2.71
N LYS A 94 -12.41 8.15 3.00
CA LYS A 94 -11.02 7.72 2.79
C LYS A 94 -10.53 7.98 1.37
N PHE A 95 -11.33 7.61 0.35
CA PHE A 95 -10.95 7.83 -1.05
C PHE A 95 -10.96 9.32 -1.45
N LEU A 96 -11.88 10.12 -0.92
CA LEU A 96 -11.90 11.57 -1.15
C LEU A 96 -10.69 12.24 -0.49
N ASP A 97 -10.31 11.83 0.70
CA ASP A 97 -9.16 12.37 1.42
C ASP A 97 -7.83 12.05 0.70
N MET A 98 -7.73 10.91 0.00
CA MET A 98 -6.58 10.60 -0.87
C MET A 98 -6.41 11.61 -2.01
N GLN A 99 -7.51 12.10 -2.58
CA GLN A 99 -7.47 13.10 -3.65
C GLN A 99 -7.17 14.51 -3.12
N ALA A 100 -7.56 14.79 -1.88
CA ALA A 100 -7.29 16.08 -1.22
C ALA A 100 -5.86 16.17 -0.67
N GLY A 101 -5.19 15.03 -0.49
CA GLY A 101 -3.77 14.99 -0.15
C GLY A 101 -2.97 15.61 -1.30
N LYS A 102 -2.29 16.72 -1.01
CA LYS A 102 -1.54 17.54 -1.96
C LYS A 102 -0.81 16.68 -3.00
N LEU A 103 -1.29 16.74 -4.23
CA LEU A 103 -0.46 16.54 -5.41
C LEU A 103 0.60 17.64 -5.42
N ILE A 104 1.71 17.36 -4.85
CA ILE A 104 2.90 18.22 -4.99
C ILE A 104 3.80 17.50 -5.97
#